data_273f59a1d429d06562de7179b3f70d82
#
_entry.id   273f59a1d429d06562de7179b3f70d82
#
_cell.length_a   1.000
_cell.length_b   1.000
_cell.length_c   1.000
_cell.angle_alpha   90.00
_cell.angle_beta   90.00
_cell.angle_gamma   90.00
#
_symmetry.space_group_name_H-M   'P 1'
#
loop_
_entity.id
_entity.type
_entity.pdbx_description
1 polymer ?
#
loop_
_entity_poly.entity_id
_entity_poly.type
_entity_poly.pdbx_seq_one_letter_code
_entity_poly.pdbx_strand_id
1 'polypeptide(L)'
;DLADPKYKGKVVIPPITNGYGLLTLVMQARINGGGEDKIEPGFDAMVKKVAPNVLAWEPSPGKMAQMMQTGEAALVVWGNGRVQTVADQGAPVEFVYPREGAPALMVAACVVEGAPQPRLGQQFLQHVVSAEVQAMLATGAGFGPVNKNTRLSPEVARKVVFGPAQVSSLVAPN
;
A
#
# COMPACT_ATOMS: atom_id res chain seq x y z
N ASP A 1 -10.59 6.93 10.92
CA ASP A 1 -9.51 7.25 11.88
C ASP A 1 -8.65 8.43 11.44
N LEU A 2 -8.28 8.60 10.13
CA LEU A 2 -7.45 9.72 9.67
C LEU A 2 -8.02 11.11 10.03
N ALA A 3 -9.34 11.22 10.12
CA ALA A 3 -10.05 12.46 10.49
C ALA A 3 -10.36 12.58 11.99
N ASP A 4 -9.95 11.62 12.82
CA ASP A 4 -10.23 11.65 14.27
C ASP A 4 -9.30 12.67 14.96
N PRO A 5 -9.84 13.67 15.68
CA PRO A 5 -9.04 14.72 16.32
C PRO A 5 -8.01 14.21 17.33
N LYS A 6 -8.16 12.98 17.85
CA LYS A 6 -7.15 12.39 18.76
C LYS A 6 -5.78 12.19 18.11
N TYR A 7 -5.74 12.13 16.76
CA TYR A 7 -4.51 12.01 15.97
C TYR A 7 -4.00 13.34 15.41
N LYS A 8 -4.45 14.46 15.94
CA LYS A 8 -4.02 15.79 15.49
C LYS A 8 -2.49 15.93 15.52
N GLY A 9 -1.90 16.26 14.35
CA GLY A 9 -0.46 16.39 14.18
C GLY A 9 0.31 15.07 14.30
N LYS A 10 -0.35 13.91 14.08
CA LYS A 10 0.26 12.57 14.17
C LYS A 10 -0.03 11.67 12.98
N VAL A 11 -0.61 12.20 11.92
CA VAL A 11 -0.92 11.46 10.69
C VAL A 11 0.11 11.78 9.63
N VAL A 12 0.69 10.77 9.00
CA VAL A 12 1.62 10.93 7.87
C VAL A 12 1.02 10.26 6.65
N ILE A 13 0.95 11.01 5.55
CA ILE A 13 0.40 10.55 4.27
C ILE A 13 1.38 10.92 3.17
N PRO A 14 1.70 10.02 2.22
CA PRO A 14 2.44 10.39 1.02
C PRO A 14 1.65 11.43 0.18
N PRO A 15 2.33 12.31 -0.57
CA PRO A 15 1.67 13.25 -1.47
C PRO A 15 0.92 12.53 -2.59
N ILE A 16 -0.03 13.19 -3.23
CA ILE A 16 -0.85 12.61 -4.32
C ILE A 16 -0.05 12.22 -5.57
N THR A 17 1.18 12.68 -5.70
CA THR A 17 2.14 12.24 -6.73
C THR A 17 2.67 10.82 -6.47
N ASN A 18 2.39 10.26 -5.29
CA ASN A 18 2.70 8.89 -4.91
C ASN A 18 1.42 8.04 -4.97
N GLY A 19 1.53 6.79 -5.43
CA GLY A 19 0.39 5.88 -5.55
C GLY A 19 -0.41 5.69 -4.25
N TYR A 20 0.24 5.64 -3.09
CA TYR A 20 -0.47 5.53 -1.80
C TYR A 20 -1.27 6.79 -1.47
N GLY A 21 -0.71 7.98 -1.74
CA GLY A 21 -1.42 9.25 -1.55
C GLY A 21 -2.61 9.39 -2.49
N LEU A 22 -2.43 9.02 -3.76
CA LEU A 22 -3.51 9.01 -4.76
C LEU A 22 -4.64 8.06 -4.35
N LEU A 23 -4.32 6.82 -3.99
CA LEU A 23 -5.31 5.85 -3.54
C LEU A 23 -6.02 6.28 -2.25
N THR A 24 -5.33 7.00 -1.36
CA THR A 24 -5.97 7.59 -0.17
C THR A 24 -7.03 8.62 -0.58
N LEU A 25 -6.73 9.48 -1.54
CA LEU A 25 -7.70 10.46 -2.05
C LEU A 25 -8.92 9.76 -2.67
N VAL A 26 -8.72 8.73 -3.49
CA VAL A 26 -9.80 7.95 -4.09
C VAL A 26 -10.67 7.29 -3.00
N MET A 27 -10.05 6.68 -1.99
CA MET A 27 -10.79 6.09 -0.88
C MET A 27 -11.57 7.15 -0.08
N GLN A 28 -10.99 8.34 0.15
CA GLN A 28 -11.72 9.45 0.77
C GLN A 28 -12.92 9.90 -0.09
N ALA A 29 -12.80 9.90 -1.42
CA ALA A 29 -13.93 10.17 -2.29
C ALA A 29 -15.03 9.10 -2.14
N ARG A 30 -14.68 7.81 -2.22
CA ARG A 30 -15.63 6.69 -2.10
C ARG A 30 -16.43 6.72 -0.79
N ILE A 31 -15.76 6.90 0.35
CA ILE A 31 -16.44 6.94 1.66
C ILE A 31 -17.24 8.23 1.93
N ASN A 32 -17.04 9.27 1.13
CA ASN A 32 -17.80 10.52 1.22
C ASN A 32 -18.77 10.73 0.05
N GLY A 33 -19.17 9.66 -0.65
CA GLY A 33 -20.23 9.68 -1.67
C GLY A 33 -19.76 10.06 -3.07
N GLY A 34 -18.47 9.89 -3.36
CA GLY A 34 -17.84 10.01 -4.67
C GLY A 34 -17.16 8.73 -5.12
N GLY A 35 -16.10 8.88 -5.90
CA GLY A 35 -15.30 7.80 -6.47
C GLY A 35 -14.27 8.35 -7.44
N GLU A 36 -13.76 7.51 -8.34
CA GLU A 36 -12.80 7.91 -9.37
C GLU A 36 -13.42 8.92 -10.35
N ASP A 37 -14.69 8.73 -10.73
CA ASP A 37 -15.43 9.62 -11.64
C ASP A 37 -15.93 10.91 -10.98
N LYS A 38 -15.94 10.95 -9.64
CA LYS A 38 -16.37 12.09 -8.84
C LYS A 38 -15.47 12.25 -7.63
N ILE A 39 -14.31 12.86 -7.84
CA ILE A 39 -13.24 12.93 -6.85
C ILE A 39 -13.37 14.07 -5.85
N GLU A 40 -14.21 15.09 -6.13
CA GLU A 40 -14.36 16.29 -5.31
C GLU A 40 -14.70 16.01 -3.84
N PRO A 41 -15.61 15.05 -3.49
CA PRO A 41 -15.85 14.72 -2.09
C PRO A 41 -14.61 14.22 -1.35
N GLY A 42 -13.65 13.59 -2.07
CA GLY A 42 -12.36 13.18 -1.55
C GLY A 42 -11.47 14.36 -1.20
N PHE A 43 -11.34 15.33 -2.10
CA PHE A 43 -10.61 16.57 -1.82
C PHE A 43 -11.19 17.34 -0.65
N ASP A 44 -12.51 17.48 -0.62
CA ASP A 44 -13.22 18.13 0.49
C ASP A 44 -12.93 17.45 1.83
N ALA A 45 -12.98 16.12 1.87
CA ALA A 45 -12.68 15.36 3.08
C ALA A 45 -11.19 15.49 3.47
N MET A 46 -10.28 15.38 2.50
CA MET A 46 -8.85 15.53 2.74
C MET A 46 -8.52 16.91 3.32
N VAL A 47 -9.01 17.98 2.71
CA VAL A 47 -8.71 19.36 3.14
C VAL A 47 -9.39 19.71 4.46
N LYS A 48 -10.69 19.38 4.61
CA LYS A 48 -11.50 19.86 5.75
C LYS A 48 -11.40 18.96 6.98
N LYS A 49 -11.19 17.63 6.78
CA LYS A 49 -11.27 16.65 7.87
C LYS A 49 -9.92 16.00 8.18
N VAL A 50 -9.11 15.65 7.16
CA VAL A 50 -7.86 14.91 7.34
C VAL A 50 -6.67 15.83 7.54
N ALA A 51 -6.53 16.88 6.71
CA ALA A 51 -5.38 17.79 6.76
C ALA A 51 -5.11 18.41 8.15
N PRO A 52 -6.11 18.74 8.97
CA PRO A 52 -5.87 19.22 10.34
C PRO A 52 -5.10 18.25 11.24
N ASN A 53 -5.14 16.95 10.93
CA ASN A 53 -4.44 15.89 11.67
C ASN A 53 -3.06 15.56 11.08
N VAL A 54 -2.77 16.04 9.86
CA VAL A 54 -1.54 15.67 9.15
C VAL A 54 -0.33 16.35 9.77
N LEU A 55 0.64 15.55 10.18
CA LEU A 55 1.96 15.97 10.61
C LEU A 55 2.83 16.31 9.38
N ALA A 56 2.81 15.45 8.37
CA ALA A 56 3.59 15.63 7.16
C ALA A 56 2.94 14.94 5.94
N TRP A 57 3.08 15.60 4.79
CA TRP A 57 2.91 15.00 3.46
C TRP A 57 4.28 14.51 2.99
N GLU A 58 4.67 13.28 3.40
CA GLU A 58 6.06 12.83 3.31
C GLU A 58 6.30 11.93 2.10
N PRO A 59 7.13 12.36 1.12
CA PRO A 59 7.46 11.55 -0.05
C PRO A 59 8.56 10.52 0.21
N SER A 60 9.35 10.67 1.28
CA SER A 60 10.51 9.83 1.55
C SER A 60 10.16 8.59 2.37
N PRO A 61 10.31 7.36 1.83
CA PRO A 61 10.09 6.14 2.59
C PRO A 61 10.97 6.04 3.85
N GLY A 62 12.20 6.52 3.80
CA GLY A 62 13.12 6.50 4.94
C GLY A 62 12.64 7.37 6.10
N LYS A 63 12.15 8.58 5.80
CA LYS A 63 11.57 9.47 6.83
C LYS A 63 10.28 8.90 7.41
N MET A 64 9.43 8.32 6.57
CA MET A 64 8.20 7.65 7.05
C MET A 64 8.55 6.52 8.03
N ALA A 65 9.53 5.68 7.69
CA ALA A 65 10.01 4.62 8.57
C ALA A 65 10.55 5.20 9.90
N GLN A 66 11.35 6.25 9.84
CA GLN A 66 11.88 6.93 11.03
C GLN A 66 10.76 7.46 11.93
N MET A 67 9.77 8.16 11.37
CA MET A 67 8.63 8.71 12.12
C MET A 67 7.82 7.61 12.82
N MET A 68 7.72 6.43 12.20
CA MET A 68 7.10 5.24 12.81
C MET A 68 7.96 4.69 13.96
N GLN A 69 9.28 4.57 13.75
CA GLN A 69 10.21 4.02 14.75
C GLN A 69 10.33 4.90 15.98
N THR A 70 10.30 6.22 15.80
CA THR A 70 10.39 7.21 16.92
C THR A 70 9.06 7.45 17.62
N GLY A 71 7.93 6.97 17.07
CA GLY A 71 6.59 7.26 17.61
C GLY A 71 6.11 8.69 17.34
N GLU A 72 6.79 9.45 16.48
CA GLU A 72 6.37 10.79 16.06
C GLU A 72 5.05 10.71 15.29
N ALA A 73 4.89 9.73 14.40
CA ALA A 73 3.65 9.43 13.72
C ALA A 73 2.89 8.29 14.42
N ALA A 74 1.60 8.50 14.69
CA ALA A 74 0.71 7.47 15.22
C ALA A 74 -0.05 6.72 14.13
N LEU A 75 -0.35 7.40 13.01
CA LEU A 75 -0.97 6.80 11.82
C LEU A 75 -0.15 7.15 10.58
N VAL A 76 0.17 6.13 9.80
CA VAL A 76 0.91 6.30 8.55
C VAL A 76 0.18 5.56 7.44
N VAL A 77 -0.10 6.24 6.34
CA VAL A 77 -0.62 5.60 5.13
C VAL A 77 0.54 5.02 4.34
N TRP A 78 0.63 3.69 4.30
CA TRP A 78 1.72 3.01 3.59
C TRP A 78 1.35 1.60 3.17
N GLY A 79 2.21 0.96 2.38
CA GLY A 79 2.00 -0.43 1.96
C GLY A 79 2.31 -1.44 3.06
N ASN A 80 1.52 -2.52 3.13
CA ASN A 80 1.65 -3.58 4.13
C ASN A 80 3.09 -4.14 4.22
N GLY A 81 3.74 -4.45 3.10
CA GLY A 81 5.11 -4.95 3.11
C GLY A 81 6.14 -3.96 3.68
N ARG A 82 5.94 -2.66 3.48
CA ARG A 82 6.78 -1.61 4.06
C ARG A 82 6.61 -1.52 5.56
N VAL A 83 5.37 -1.52 6.03
CA VAL A 83 5.06 -1.51 7.47
C VAL A 83 5.63 -2.75 8.14
N GLN A 84 5.49 -3.93 7.52
CA GLN A 84 6.04 -5.18 8.05
C GLN A 84 7.58 -5.12 8.17
N THR A 85 8.27 -4.54 7.19
CA THR A 85 9.74 -4.36 7.26
C THR A 85 10.13 -3.53 8.48
N VAL A 86 9.39 -2.45 8.78
CA VAL A 86 9.66 -1.59 9.94
C VAL A 86 9.33 -2.30 11.25
N ALA A 87 8.24 -3.08 11.29
CA ALA A 87 7.88 -3.92 12.44
C ALA A 87 8.94 -5.01 12.73
N ASP A 88 9.45 -5.68 11.69
CA ASP A 88 10.50 -6.70 11.81
C ASP A 88 11.83 -6.10 12.30
N GLN A 89 12.03 -4.79 12.17
CA GLN A 89 13.15 -4.03 12.75
C GLN A 89 12.92 -3.64 14.22
N GLY A 90 11.82 -4.08 14.83
CA GLY A 90 11.49 -3.86 16.24
C GLY A 90 10.67 -2.61 16.53
N ALA A 91 10.17 -1.89 15.53
CA ALA A 91 9.24 -0.79 15.78
C ALA A 91 7.87 -1.32 16.26
N PRO A 92 7.21 -0.66 17.22
CA PRO A 92 5.92 -1.07 17.76
C PRO A 92 4.77 -0.63 16.82
N VAL A 93 4.78 -1.14 15.60
CA VAL A 93 3.82 -0.79 14.54
C VAL A 93 3.18 -2.04 13.95
N GLU A 94 1.95 -1.90 13.50
CA GLU A 94 1.16 -2.95 12.86
C GLU A 94 0.43 -2.41 11.64
N PHE A 95 0.28 -3.23 10.61
CA PHE A 95 -0.54 -2.91 9.45
C PHE A 95 -2.00 -3.29 9.72
N VAL A 96 -2.90 -2.33 9.57
CA VAL A 96 -4.34 -2.52 9.79
C VAL A 96 -5.09 -2.38 8.46
N TYR A 97 -5.94 -3.35 8.15
CA TYR A 97 -6.89 -3.26 7.04
C TYR A 97 -8.09 -2.40 7.47
N PRO A 98 -8.36 -1.27 6.79
CA PRO A 98 -9.53 -0.44 7.09
C PRO A 98 -10.84 -1.22 6.88
N ARG A 99 -11.87 -0.91 7.67
CA ARG A 99 -13.21 -1.50 7.49
C ARG A 99 -13.83 -1.17 6.13
N GLU A 100 -13.48 -0.02 5.59
CA GLU A 100 -13.92 0.48 4.28
C GLU A 100 -13.24 -0.26 3.11
N GLY A 101 -12.33 -1.18 3.42
CA GLY A 101 -11.47 -1.87 2.47
C GLY A 101 -10.12 -1.19 2.27
N ALA A 102 -9.11 -1.99 1.97
CA ALA A 102 -7.79 -1.49 1.62
C ALA A 102 -7.65 -1.39 0.09
N PRO A 103 -7.24 -0.24 -0.46
CA PRO A 103 -7.00 -0.14 -1.90
C PRO A 103 -5.82 -1.01 -2.31
N ALA A 104 -6.02 -1.80 -3.38
CA ALA A 104 -4.96 -2.62 -3.93
C ALA A 104 -4.02 -1.79 -4.80
N LEU A 105 -2.77 -1.62 -4.38
CA LEU A 105 -1.72 -1.09 -5.27
C LEU A 105 -1.16 -2.24 -6.11
N MET A 106 -1.64 -2.33 -7.37
CA MET A 106 -1.18 -3.36 -8.31
C MET A 106 0.10 -2.91 -8.99
N VAL A 107 1.18 -3.68 -8.79
CA VAL A 107 2.44 -3.47 -9.52
C VAL A 107 2.40 -4.30 -10.80
N ALA A 108 2.43 -3.61 -11.93
CA ALA A 108 2.49 -4.23 -13.24
C ALA A 108 3.86 -4.06 -13.88
N ALA A 109 4.27 -5.04 -14.68
CA ALA A 109 5.49 -4.96 -15.48
C ALA A 109 5.18 -5.32 -16.93
N CYS A 110 5.80 -4.61 -17.87
CA CYS A 110 5.62 -4.82 -19.31
C CYS A 110 6.97 -4.74 -20.05
N VAL A 111 7.03 -5.35 -21.23
CA VAL A 111 8.13 -5.14 -22.15
C VAL A 111 7.83 -3.90 -22.98
N VAL A 112 8.77 -2.95 -22.99
CA VAL A 112 8.61 -1.70 -23.74
C VAL A 112 8.65 -1.99 -25.25
N GLU A 113 7.78 -1.33 -26.01
CA GLU A 113 7.80 -1.39 -27.47
C GLU A 113 9.14 -0.85 -28.00
N GLY A 114 9.71 -1.54 -28.98
CA GLY A 114 11.04 -1.20 -29.49
C GLY A 114 12.22 -1.60 -28.58
N ALA A 115 11.98 -2.35 -27.51
CA ALA A 115 13.07 -2.88 -26.68
C ALA A 115 14.09 -3.64 -27.53
N PRO A 116 15.41 -3.49 -27.27
CA PRO A 116 16.44 -4.14 -28.09
C PRO A 116 16.43 -5.68 -28.00
N GLN A 117 15.89 -6.23 -26.91
CA GLN A 117 15.80 -7.66 -26.66
C GLN A 117 14.42 -8.05 -26.09
N PRO A 118 13.33 -7.96 -26.85
CA PRO A 118 11.98 -8.18 -26.33
C PRO A 118 11.74 -9.61 -25.82
N ARG A 119 12.38 -10.61 -26.45
CA ARG A 119 12.30 -12.01 -25.99
C ARG A 119 12.91 -12.21 -24.60
N LEU A 120 14.03 -11.57 -24.32
CA LEU A 120 14.66 -11.63 -23.01
C LEU A 120 13.77 -10.95 -21.95
N GLY A 121 13.16 -9.80 -22.30
CA GLY A 121 12.17 -9.13 -21.46
C GLY A 121 10.98 -10.03 -21.11
N GLN A 122 10.44 -10.74 -22.10
CA GLN A 122 9.36 -11.71 -21.87
C GLN A 122 9.78 -12.87 -20.97
N GLN A 123 10.97 -13.43 -21.19
CA GLN A 123 11.53 -14.50 -20.35
C GLN A 123 11.73 -14.02 -18.90
N PHE A 124 12.21 -12.80 -18.73
CA PHE A 124 12.33 -12.19 -17.40
C PHE A 124 10.98 -12.07 -16.70
N LEU A 125 9.94 -11.56 -17.40
CA LEU A 125 8.59 -11.47 -16.84
C LEU A 125 8.02 -12.85 -16.47
N GLN A 126 8.21 -13.86 -17.32
CA GLN A 126 7.80 -15.24 -17.01
C GLN A 126 8.52 -15.76 -15.75
N HIS A 127 9.80 -15.45 -15.59
CA HIS A 127 10.55 -15.83 -14.40
C HIS A 127 10.03 -15.12 -13.16
N VAL A 128 9.80 -13.80 -13.23
CA VAL A 128 9.29 -13.01 -12.08
C VAL A 128 7.93 -13.51 -11.60
N VAL A 129 7.04 -13.96 -12.50
CA VAL A 129 5.72 -14.50 -12.10
C VAL A 129 5.74 -16.00 -11.78
N SER A 130 6.90 -16.66 -11.79
CA SER A 130 7.02 -18.05 -11.35
C SER A 130 6.68 -18.19 -9.85
N ALA A 131 6.16 -19.35 -9.46
CA ALA A 131 5.75 -19.58 -8.07
C ALA A 131 6.92 -19.42 -7.07
N GLU A 132 8.13 -19.82 -7.49
CA GLU A 132 9.35 -19.71 -6.70
C GLU A 132 9.72 -18.25 -6.43
N VAL A 133 9.82 -17.43 -7.48
CA VAL A 133 10.19 -16.00 -7.36
C VAL A 133 9.09 -15.25 -6.62
N GLN A 134 7.83 -15.56 -6.84
CA GLN A 134 6.71 -14.96 -6.10
C GLN A 134 6.78 -15.30 -4.60
N ALA A 135 7.22 -16.48 -4.21
CA ALA A 135 7.44 -16.84 -2.81
C ALA A 135 8.62 -16.04 -2.21
N MET A 136 9.70 -15.84 -2.96
CA MET A 136 10.83 -15.00 -2.55
C MET A 136 10.41 -13.53 -2.36
N LEU A 137 9.64 -12.97 -3.29
CA LEU A 137 9.12 -11.61 -3.20
C LEU A 137 8.16 -11.42 -2.02
N ALA A 138 7.32 -12.42 -1.74
CA ALA A 138 6.45 -12.40 -0.57
C ALA A 138 7.26 -12.39 0.73
N THR A 139 8.27 -13.22 0.83
CA THR A 139 9.11 -13.36 2.04
C THR A 139 10.02 -12.15 2.25
N GLY A 140 10.66 -11.65 1.20
CA GLY A 140 11.70 -10.61 1.33
C GLY A 140 11.18 -9.18 1.18
N ALA A 141 10.06 -8.98 0.50
CA ALA A 141 9.55 -7.65 0.17
C ALA A 141 8.08 -7.41 0.56
N GLY A 142 7.40 -8.42 1.09
CA GLY A 142 6.00 -8.31 1.54
C GLY A 142 4.99 -8.15 0.40
N PHE A 143 5.32 -8.58 -0.83
CA PHE A 143 4.38 -8.56 -1.94
C PHE A 143 3.40 -9.73 -1.86
N GLY A 144 2.12 -9.46 -2.11
CA GLY A 144 1.13 -10.50 -2.32
C GLY A 144 1.40 -11.24 -3.64
N PRO A 145 1.55 -12.58 -3.65
CA PRO A 145 1.85 -13.32 -4.87
C PRO A 145 0.65 -13.37 -5.81
N VAL A 146 0.91 -13.18 -7.11
CA VAL A 146 -0.09 -13.26 -8.19
C VAL A 146 -0.17 -14.66 -8.80
N ASN A 147 0.80 -15.53 -8.55
CA ASN A 147 0.79 -16.90 -9.05
C ASN A 147 0.04 -17.82 -8.07
N LYS A 148 -1.09 -18.39 -8.50
CA LYS A 148 -1.93 -19.28 -7.70
C LYS A 148 -1.23 -20.55 -7.18
N ASN A 149 -0.11 -20.94 -7.79
CA ASN A 149 0.67 -22.11 -7.39
C ASN A 149 1.72 -21.78 -6.32
N THR A 150 1.89 -20.49 -5.95
CA THR A 150 2.82 -20.08 -4.90
C THR A 150 2.44 -20.74 -3.58
N ARG A 151 3.44 -21.25 -2.88
CA ARG A 151 3.29 -21.80 -1.52
C ARG A 151 4.07 -20.90 -0.56
N LEU A 152 3.42 -20.49 0.51
CA LEU A 152 4.01 -19.68 1.57
C LEU A 152 3.93 -20.42 2.89
N SER A 153 4.90 -20.16 3.78
CA SER A 153 4.75 -20.59 5.18
C SER A 153 3.57 -19.88 5.85
N PRO A 154 2.94 -20.45 6.88
CA PRO A 154 1.85 -19.79 7.60
C PRO A 154 2.25 -18.43 8.18
N GLU A 155 3.52 -18.24 8.52
CA GLU A 155 4.05 -16.99 9.03
C GLU A 155 4.05 -15.92 7.93
N VAL A 156 4.63 -16.21 6.75
CA VAL A 156 4.68 -15.26 5.62
C VAL A 156 3.27 -14.98 5.09
N ALA A 157 2.41 -16.00 4.99
CA ALA A 157 1.05 -15.85 4.51
C ALA A 157 0.20 -14.86 5.36
N ARG A 158 0.51 -14.71 6.65
CA ARG A 158 -0.16 -13.72 7.52
C ARG A 158 0.32 -12.29 7.30
N LYS A 159 1.54 -12.12 6.80
CA LYS A 159 2.19 -10.81 6.62
C LYS A 159 1.91 -10.17 5.26
N VAL A 160 1.43 -10.93 4.28
CA VAL A 160 1.19 -10.48 2.90
C VAL A 160 -0.27 -10.67 2.51
N VAL A 161 -0.69 -10.00 1.44
CA VAL A 161 -2.02 -10.25 0.84
C VAL A 161 -1.98 -11.64 0.20
N PHE A 162 -2.56 -12.63 0.89
CA PHE A 162 -2.57 -14.03 0.44
C PHE A 162 -3.83 -14.76 0.90
N GLY A 163 -4.46 -15.45 -0.04
CA GLY A 163 -5.68 -16.23 0.22
C GLY A 163 -6.99 -15.43 0.08
N PRO A 164 -8.12 -16.16 -0.01
CA PRO A 164 -9.42 -15.55 -0.34
C PRO A 164 -9.89 -14.48 0.64
N ALA A 165 -9.66 -14.67 1.93
CA ALA A 165 -10.13 -13.75 2.98
C ALA A 165 -9.48 -12.36 2.87
N GLN A 166 -8.15 -12.31 2.65
CA GLN A 166 -7.45 -11.03 2.52
C GLN A 166 -7.71 -10.39 1.14
N VAL A 167 -7.76 -11.20 0.08
CA VAL A 167 -8.09 -10.69 -1.27
C VAL A 167 -9.48 -10.08 -1.32
N SER A 168 -10.48 -10.67 -0.63
CA SER A 168 -11.84 -10.13 -0.57
C SER A 168 -11.97 -8.82 0.21
N SER A 169 -11.00 -8.49 1.07
CA SER A 169 -10.96 -7.20 1.79
C SER A 169 -10.34 -6.06 0.98
N LEU A 170 -9.80 -6.36 -0.21
CA LEU A 170 -9.21 -5.35 -1.08
C LEU A 170 -10.28 -4.64 -1.90
N VAL A 171 -10.05 -3.36 -2.12
CA VAL A 171 -10.81 -2.54 -3.08
C VAL A 171 -9.94 -2.35 -4.31
N ALA A 172 -10.36 -2.92 -5.44
CA ALA A 172 -9.71 -2.64 -6.71
C ALA A 172 -10.10 -1.23 -7.17
N PRO A 173 -9.15 -0.39 -7.59
CA PRO A 173 -9.47 0.80 -8.38
C PRO A 173 -10.03 0.37 -9.73
N ASN A 174 -10.95 1.14 -10.26
CA ASN A 174 -11.51 0.93 -11.61
C ASN A 174 -10.52 1.35 -12.68
#